data_80cd79ec797906a9c9006fe43a2ec039
#
_entry.id   80cd79ec797906a9c9006fe43a2ec039
#
_cell.length_a   1.000
_cell.length_b   1.000
_cell.length_c   1.000
_cell.angle_alpha   90.00
_cell.angle_beta   90.00
_cell.angle_gamma   90.00
#
_symmetry.space_group_name_H-M   'P 1'
#
loop_
_entity.id
_entity.type
_entity.pdbx_description
1 polymer ?
#
loop_
_entity_poly.entity_id
_entity_poly.type
_entity_poly.pdbx_seq_one_letter_code
_entity_poly.pdbx_strand_id
1 'polypeptide(L)'
;GDVFSVPIEKGNTRNLTHSSNAHDRWARWSPDGSKIAFISDISGEDELYLVDQAGGKPERITTDGKVMRYAPAWAPDGKRLSLSDKDGRIWVVTLEDRKVVEVAQDPTGNVPDSTWSPDGGYLAFSLASDTGLRSVHVWSAQDGKLRRVTSERINAHEPAWDPEGRYLYYLSERELTPQISGFELNYAVNRATGIFALALRKDVPHPFPPESDEMVT
;
A
#
# COMPACT_ATOMS: atom_id res chain seq x y z
N GLY A 1 -23.30 -4.66 5.26
CA GLY A 1 -23.10 -5.82 4.36
C GLY A 1 -22.26 -6.88 5.03
N ASP A 2 -22.26 -8.09 4.51
CA ASP A 2 -21.54 -9.22 5.11
C ASP A 2 -20.32 -9.61 4.28
N VAL A 3 -19.35 -10.26 4.93
CA VAL A 3 -18.20 -10.91 4.27
C VAL A 3 -18.58 -12.34 3.91
N PHE A 4 -18.38 -12.71 2.66
CA PHE A 4 -18.62 -14.05 2.14
C PHE A 4 -17.35 -14.71 1.66
N SER A 5 -17.22 -16.01 1.89
CA SER A 5 -16.23 -16.88 1.26
C SER A 5 -16.89 -17.66 0.14
N VAL A 6 -16.36 -17.56 -1.07
CA VAL A 6 -16.85 -18.24 -2.27
C VAL A 6 -15.78 -19.19 -2.78
N PRO A 7 -16.04 -20.51 -2.84
CA PRO A 7 -15.11 -21.47 -3.45
C PRO A 7 -14.92 -21.20 -4.94
N ILE A 8 -13.68 -21.35 -5.44
CA ILE A 8 -13.37 -21.14 -6.86
C ILE A 8 -13.94 -22.27 -7.74
N GLU A 9 -13.82 -23.53 -7.28
CA GLU A 9 -14.25 -24.67 -8.09
C GLU A 9 -15.46 -25.39 -7.53
N LYS A 10 -15.39 -25.87 -6.29
CA LYS A 10 -16.44 -26.69 -5.67
C LYS A 10 -16.64 -26.32 -4.21
N GLY A 11 -17.88 -26.26 -3.77
CA GLY A 11 -18.27 -25.97 -2.39
C GLY A 11 -19.44 -24.98 -2.32
N ASN A 12 -19.85 -24.68 -1.11
CA ASN A 12 -20.95 -23.74 -0.85
C ASN A 12 -20.39 -22.37 -0.45
N THR A 13 -21.01 -21.30 -0.93
CA THR A 13 -20.78 -19.95 -0.41
C THR A 13 -21.12 -19.90 1.07
N ARG A 14 -20.26 -19.32 1.86
CA ARG A 14 -20.45 -19.17 3.31
C ARG A 14 -20.46 -17.69 3.68
N ASN A 15 -21.47 -17.27 4.44
CA ASN A 15 -21.43 -15.99 5.13
C ASN A 15 -20.54 -16.13 6.37
N LEU A 16 -19.53 -15.27 6.52
CA LEU A 16 -18.53 -15.36 7.58
C LEU A 16 -18.83 -14.44 8.77
N THR A 17 -19.56 -13.36 8.56
CA THR A 17 -19.76 -12.32 9.58
C THR A 17 -21.16 -12.25 10.15
N HIS A 18 -22.20 -12.62 9.37
CA HIS A 18 -23.61 -12.57 9.79
C HIS A 18 -24.00 -11.23 10.46
N SER A 19 -23.51 -10.12 9.94
CA SER A 19 -23.63 -8.78 10.52
C SER A 19 -24.69 -7.93 9.82
N SER A 20 -25.98 -8.28 10.01
CA SER A 20 -27.09 -7.64 9.30
C SER A 20 -27.22 -6.12 9.48
N ASN A 21 -26.61 -5.56 10.54
CA ASN A 21 -26.72 -4.14 10.93
C ASN A 21 -25.40 -3.38 10.79
N ALA A 22 -24.42 -3.94 10.07
CA ALA A 22 -23.11 -3.33 9.91
C ALA A 22 -22.67 -3.27 8.44
N HIS A 23 -21.70 -2.41 8.15
CA HIS A 23 -21.03 -2.35 6.87
C HIS A 23 -19.65 -3.01 6.97
N ASP A 24 -19.61 -4.32 6.67
CA ASP A 24 -18.33 -5.02 6.53
C ASP A 24 -17.78 -4.80 5.13
N ARG A 25 -16.55 -4.33 5.05
CA ARG A 25 -15.94 -3.85 3.81
C ARG A 25 -14.50 -4.30 3.69
N TRP A 26 -14.02 -4.39 2.43
CA TRP A 26 -12.61 -4.58 2.10
C TRP A 26 -11.96 -5.81 2.72
N ALA A 27 -12.64 -6.94 2.65
CA ALA A 27 -12.10 -8.22 3.10
C ALA A 27 -10.78 -8.57 2.39
N ARG A 28 -9.79 -9.01 3.17
CA ARG A 28 -8.46 -9.40 2.70
C ARG A 28 -7.99 -10.65 3.41
N TRP A 29 -7.62 -11.66 2.64
CA TRP A 29 -7.02 -12.88 3.15
C TRP A 29 -5.66 -12.61 3.80
N SER A 30 -5.37 -13.28 4.91
CA SER A 30 -4.01 -13.36 5.46
C SER A 30 -3.08 -14.13 4.50
N PRO A 31 -1.77 -13.89 4.54
CA PRO A 31 -0.81 -14.56 3.66
C PRO A 31 -0.84 -16.08 3.74
N ASP A 32 -1.15 -16.64 4.91
CA ASP A 32 -1.30 -18.08 5.16
C ASP A 32 -2.70 -18.63 4.87
N GLY A 33 -3.65 -17.77 4.49
CA GLY A 33 -5.04 -18.14 4.19
C GLY A 33 -5.88 -18.53 5.40
N SER A 34 -5.39 -18.39 6.63
CA SER A 34 -6.10 -18.82 7.84
C SER A 34 -7.16 -17.83 8.31
N LYS A 35 -6.97 -16.53 8.03
CA LYS A 35 -7.82 -15.44 8.51
C LYS A 35 -8.20 -14.47 7.39
N ILE A 36 -9.26 -13.73 7.63
CA ILE A 36 -9.72 -12.62 6.79
C ILE A 36 -9.76 -11.36 7.63
N ALA A 37 -9.04 -10.32 7.20
CA ALA A 37 -9.13 -8.98 7.76
C ALA A 37 -10.19 -8.18 7.01
N PHE A 38 -10.97 -7.37 7.70
CA PHE A 38 -11.97 -6.49 7.11
C PHE A 38 -12.23 -5.28 8.02
N ILE A 39 -12.83 -4.25 7.46
CA ILE A 39 -13.29 -3.08 8.21
C ILE A 39 -14.79 -3.21 8.45
N SER A 40 -15.23 -2.94 9.68
CA SER A 40 -16.64 -2.96 10.07
C SER A 40 -16.96 -1.84 11.04
N ASP A 41 -18.16 -1.28 10.89
CA ASP A 41 -18.72 -0.28 11.80
C ASP A 41 -19.67 -0.90 12.87
N ILE A 42 -19.66 -2.21 13.06
CA ILE A 42 -20.51 -2.92 14.02
C ILE A 42 -20.36 -2.41 15.47
N SER A 43 -19.21 -1.83 15.80
CA SER A 43 -18.96 -1.23 17.12
C SER A 43 -19.30 0.25 17.21
N GLY A 44 -19.90 0.85 16.17
CA GLY A 44 -20.27 2.26 16.07
C GLY A 44 -19.34 3.09 15.20
N GLU A 45 -18.08 2.70 15.08
CA GLU A 45 -17.04 3.33 14.26
C GLU A 45 -16.31 2.27 13.43
N ASP A 46 -15.63 2.73 12.34
CA ASP A 46 -14.83 1.86 11.49
C ASP A 46 -13.65 1.28 12.24
N GLU A 47 -13.67 -0.04 12.46
CA GLU A 47 -12.60 -0.75 13.13
C GLU A 47 -12.11 -1.93 12.28
N LEU A 48 -10.87 -2.33 12.52
CA LEU A 48 -10.30 -3.53 11.93
C LEU A 48 -10.78 -4.76 12.70
N TYR A 49 -11.29 -5.73 11.95
CA TYR A 49 -11.72 -7.04 12.46
C TYR A 49 -10.97 -8.16 11.76
N LEU A 50 -10.83 -9.27 12.47
CA LEU A 50 -10.38 -10.55 11.92
C LEU A 50 -11.47 -11.60 12.11
N VAL A 51 -11.62 -12.46 11.13
CA VAL A 51 -12.45 -13.67 11.21
C VAL A 51 -11.68 -14.86 10.66
N ASP A 52 -11.91 -16.05 11.23
CA ASP A 52 -11.33 -17.29 10.72
C ASP A 52 -11.88 -17.63 9.33
N GLN A 53 -11.09 -18.30 8.49
CA GLN A 53 -11.54 -18.74 7.17
C GLN A 53 -12.77 -19.66 7.22
N ALA A 54 -12.93 -20.39 8.30
CA ALA A 54 -14.09 -21.26 8.51
C ALA A 54 -15.34 -20.50 8.98
N GLY A 55 -15.21 -19.20 9.26
CA GLY A 55 -16.23 -18.37 9.90
C GLY A 55 -16.12 -18.41 11.42
N GLY A 56 -17.09 -17.82 12.09
CA GLY A 56 -17.13 -17.73 13.54
C GLY A 56 -17.36 -16.29 14.01
N LYS A 57 -17.10 -16.04 15.29
CA LYS A 57 -17.26 -14.68 15.83
C LYS A 57 -16.09 -13.81 15.39
N PRO A 58 -16.34 -12.69 14.67
CA PRO A 58 -15.30 -11.74 14.34
C PRO A 58 -14.64 -11.14 15.59
N GLU A 59 -13.34 -11.02 15.57
CA GLU A 59 -12.53 -10.43 16.62
C GLU A 59 -12.19 -8.98 16.26
N ARG A 60 -12.56 -8.02 17.10
CA ARG A 60 -12.19 -6.62 16.94
C ARG A 60 -10.72 -6.42 17.33
N ILE A 61 -9.92 -5.88 16.42
CA ILE A 61 -8.48 -5.67 16.62
C ILE A 61 -8.17 -4.25 17.04
N THR A 62 -8.87 -3.25 16.48
CA THR A 62 -8.68 -1.84 16.83
C THR A 62 -9.89 -1.28 17.59
N THR A 63 -9.68 -0.20 18.36
CA THR A 63 -10.73 0.45 19.19
C THR A 63 -10.62 1.97 19.15
N ASP A 64 -9.86 2.52 18.20
CA ASP A 64 -9.48 3.92 18.11
C ASP A 64 -10.07 4.62 16.88
N GLY A 65 -10.99 3.97 16.17
CA GLY A 65 -11.68 4.51 15.00
C GLY A 65 -12.43 5.81 15.34
N LYS A 66 -12.21 6.83 14.51
CA LYS A 66 -12.87 8.14 14.61
C LYS A 66 -13.35 8.63 13.26
N VAL A 67 -12.80 8.06 12.20
CA VAL A 67 -13.07 8.44 10.82
C VAL A 67 -13.08 7.19 9.96
N MET A 68 -13.67 7.30 8.77
CA MET A 68 -13.75 6.21 7.81
C MET A 68 -12.35 5.65 7.50
N ARG A 69 -12.21 4.33 7.60
CA ARG A 69 -11.00 3.57 7.27
C ARG A 69 -11.13 2.88 5.93
N TYR A 70 -10.00 2.75 5.22
CA TYR A 70 -9.92 2.07 3.93
C TYR A 70 -9.37 0.65 4.06
N ALA A 71 -9.24 -0.02 2.91
CA ALA A 71 -8.85 -1.42 2.83
C ALA A 71 -7.56 -1.73 3.61
N PRO A 72 -7.58 -2.73 4.51
CA PRO A 72 -6.38 -3.20 5.16
C PRO A 72 -5.47 -3.94 4.17
N ALA A 73 -4.16 -3.84 4.36
CA ALA A 73 -3.17 -4.60 3.62
C ALA A 73 -2.27 -5.39 4.58
N TRP A 74 -2.23 -6.70 4.39
CA TRP A 74 -1.37 -7.57 5.18
C TRP A 74 0.10 -7.37 4.84
N ALA A 75 0.94 -7.31 5.86
CA ALA A 75 2.36 -7.57 5.68
C ALA A 75 2.56 -9.05 5.31
N PRO A 76 3.49 -9.39 4.38
CA PRO A 76 3.70 -10.77 3.95
C PRO A 76 4.07 -11.76 5.07
N ASP A 77 4.62 -11.26 6.17
CA ASP A 77 4.93 -12.06 7.37
C ASP A 77 3.68 -12.44 8.21
N GLY A 78 2.50 -11.92 7.86
CA GLY A 78 1.24 -12.16 8.57
C GLY A 78 1.15 -11.54 9.97
N LYS A 79 2.15 -10.76 10.40
CA LYS A 79 2.21 -10.21 11.75
C LYS A 79 1.61 -8.82 11.90
N ARG A 80 1.46 -8.10 10.78
CA ARG A 80 1.00 -6.71 10.76
C ARG A 80 0.02 -6.48 9.63
N LEU A 81 -0.77 -5.43 9.81
CA LEU A 81 -1.58 -4.84 8.76
C LEU A 81 -1.30 -3.34 8.68
N SER A 82 -1.29 -2.80 7.47
CA SER A 82 -1.42 -1.36 7.25
C SER A 82 -2.84 -1.03 6.82
N LEU A 83 -3.29 0.16 7.16
CA LEU A 83 -4.55 0.74 6.70
C LEU A 83 -4.42 2.25 6.63
N SER A 84 -5.23 2.89 5.82
CA SER A 84 -5.34 4.34 5.76
C SER A 84 -6.73 4.80 6.16
N ASP A 85 -6.87 6.08 6.47
CA ASP A 85 -8.15 6.70 6.77
C ASP A 85 -8.45 7.89 5.84
N LYS A 86 -9.65 8.42 5.92
CA LYS A 86 -10.10 9.53 5.07
C LYS A 86 -9.38 10.87 5.35
N ASP A 87 -8.65 10.98 6.46
CA ASP A 87 -7.85 12.15 6.78
C ASP A 87 -6.41 12.01 6.25
N GLY A 88 -6.15 10.99 5.41
CA GLY A 88 -4.85 10.75 4.79
C GLY A 88 -3.80 10.14 5.72
N ARG A 89 -4.20 9.62 6.88
CA ARG A 89 -3.26 8.94 7.79
C ARG A 89 -3.02 7.51 7.35
N ILE A 90 -1.81 7.05 7.59
CA ILE A 90 -1.40 5.65 7.45
C ILE A 90 -1.17 5.09 8.86
N TRP A 91 -1.80 3.97 9.11
CA TRP A 91 -1.71 3.23 10.36
C TRP A 91 -1.05 1.87 10.14
N VAL A 92 -0.26 1.43 11.10
CA VAL A 92 0.21 0.04 11.18
C VAL A 92 -0.30 -0.57 12.47
N VAL A 93 -0.90 -1.74 12.33
CA VAL A 93 -1.43 -2.54 13.44
C VAL A 93 -0.56 -3.79 13.58
N THR A 94 0.06 -3.99 14.73
CA THR A 94 0.76 -5.22 15.10
C THR A 94 -0.23 -6.16 15.79
N LEU A 95 -0.35 -7.39 15.31
CA LEU A 95 -1.38 -8.31 15.80
C LEU A 95 -1.06 -8.95 17.16
N GLU A 96 0.22 -9.13 17.48
CA GLU A 96 0.66 -9.78 18.70
C GLU A 96 0.23 -9.01 19.97
N ASP A 97 0.43 -7.71 19.96
CA ASP A 97 0.14 -6.82 21.09
C ASP A 97 -1.02 -5.85 20.83
N ARG A 98 -1.63 -5.91 19.62
CA ARG A 98 -2.68 -5.01 19.12
C ARG A 98 -2.28 -3.53 19.11
N LYS A 99 -0.99 -3.27 19.03
CA LYS A 99 -0.48 -1.91 18.99
C LYS A 99 -0.82 -1.26 17.66
N VAL A 100 -1.44 -0.09 17.72
CA VAL A 100 -1.77 0.76 16.59
C VAL A 100 -0.80 1.95 16.58
N VAL A 101 -0.14 2.18 15.45
CA VAL A 101 0.84 3.26 15.29
C VAL A 101 0.46 4.09 14.07
N GLU A 102 0.32 5.40 14.24
CA GLU A 102 0.29 6.34 13.13
C GLU A 102 1.70 6.45 12.56
N VAL A 103 1.84 6.09 11.29
CA VAL A 103 3.13 6.07 10.58
C VAL A 103 3.39 7.40 9.89
N ALA A 104 2.38 7.96 9.27
CA ALA A 104 2.43 9.22 8.53
C ALA A 104 1.03 9.76 8.28
N GLN A 105 0.96 11.03 7.89
CA GLN A 105 -0.24 11.67 7.36
C GLN A 105 0.11 12.44 6.09
N ASP A 106 -0.68 12.24 5.03
CA ASP A 106 -0.61 13.07 3.84
C ASP A 106 -1.19 14.45 4.16
N PRO A 107 -0.43 15.55 3.99
CA PRO A 107 -0.88 16.89 4.38
C PRO A 107 -2.06 17.39 3.55
N THR A 108 -2.32 16.81 2.38
CA THR A 108 -3.46 17.14 1.53
C THR A 108 -4.72 16.36 1.87
N GLY A 109 -4.64 15.41 2.80
CA GLY A 109 -5.73 14.51 3.16
C GLY A 109 -6.03 13.44 2.09
N ASN A 110 -5.18 13.30 1.08
CA ASN A 110 -5.33 12.23 0.12
C ASN A 110 -4.93 10.89 0.73
N VAL A 111 -5.61 9.83 0.32
CA VAL A 111 -5.28 8.48 0.74
C VAL A 111 -3.97 8.05 0.07
N PRO A 112 -2.91 7.81 0.84
CA PRO A 112 -1.65 7.39 0.27
C PRO A 112 -1.73 5.96 -0.29
N ASP A 113 -1.04 5.74 -1.43
CA ASP A 113 -0.69 4.42 -1.91
C ASP A 113 0.33 3.79 -0.96
N SER A 114 0.17 2.54 -0.61
CA SER A 114 1.11 1.86 0.29
C SER A 114 1.34 0.40 -0.08
N THR A 115 2.56 -0.07 0.12
CA THR A 115 2.95 -1.45 -0.17
C THR A 115 3.99 -1.96 0.82
N TRP A 116 3.85 -3.21 1.26
CA TRP A 116 4.79 -3.88 2.14
C TRP A 116 5.97 -4.48 1.37
N SER A 117 7.16 -4.42 1.95
CA SER A 117 8.31 -5.20 1.45
C SER A 117 8.06 -6.69 1.55
N PRO A 118 8.70 -7.53 0.71
CA PRO A 118 8.48 -8.99 0.71
C PRO A 118 8.75 -9.67 2.05
N ASP A 119 9.64 -9.11 2.86
CA ASP A 119 9.96 -9.60 4.22
C ASP A 119 9.03 -9.04 5.32
N GLY A 120 8.08 -8.14 4.96
CA GLY A 120 7.18 -7.47 5.90
C GLY A 120 7.87 -6.47 6.83
N GLY A 121 9.17 -6.19 6.63
CA GLY A 121 9.95 -5.31 7.50
C GLY A 121 9.78 -3.81 7.20
N TYR A 122 9.30 -3.47 6.01
CA TYR A 122 9.18 -2.08 5.56
C TYR A 122 7.83 -1.82 4.88
N LEU A 123 7.32 -0.61 5.06
CA LEU A 123 6.14 -0.11 4.36
C LEU A 123 6.56 1.10 3.52
N ALA A 124 6.40 1.01 2.20
CA ALA A 124 6.62 2.11 1.27
C ALA A 124 5.30 2.78 0.89
N PHE A 125 5.30 4.09 0.75
CA PHE A 125 4.15 4.90 0.36
C PHE A 125 4.59 6.25 -0.18
N SER A 126 3.69 6.95 -0.88
CA SER A 126 3.95 8.32 -1.32
C SER A 126 3.15 9.35 -0.52
N LEU A 127 3.80 10.47 -0.17
CA LEU A 127 3.17 11.61 0.50
C LEU A 127 3.32 12.86 -0.35
N ALA A 128 2.29 13.69 -0.36
CA ALA A 128 2.34 15.01 -0.96
C ALA A 128 3.21 15.96 -0.12
N SER A 129 3.87 16.90 -0.77
CA SER A 129 4.51 18.05 -0.14
C SER A 129 3.60 19.29 -0.24
N ASP A 130 4.01 20.39 0.39
CA ASP A 130 3.32 21.68 0.30
C ASP A 130 3.22 22.21 -1.15
N THR A 131 4.09 21.73 -2.04
CA THR A 131 4.07 22.08 -3.46
C THR A 131 3.10 21.23 -4.29
N GLY A 132 2.46 20.23 -3.68
CA GLY A 132 1.60 19.26 -4.34
C GLY A 132 2.35 18.12 -5.05
N LEU A 133 3.68 18.17 -5.12
CA LEU A 133 4.48 17.05 -5.62
C LEU A 133 4.55 15.94 -4.58
N ARG A 134 4.53 14.70 -5.03
CA ARG A 134 4.63 13.53 -4.15
C ARG A 134 6.06 13.03 -4.07
N SER A 135 6.45 12.53 -2.91
CA SER A 135 7.72 11.84 -2.71
C SER A 135 7.52 10.50 -2.04
N VAL A 136 8.32 9.50 -2.41
CA VAL A 136 8.26 8.15 -1.83
C VAL A 136 8.99 8.13 -0.50
N HIS A 137 8.34 7.53 0.48
CA HIS A 137 8.82 7.32 1.83
C HIS A 137 8.81 5.84 2.18
N VAL A 138 9.70 5.45 3.07
CA VAL A 138 9.78 4.09 3.62
C VAL A 138 9.79 4.17 5.14
N TRP A 139 8.84 3.49 5.75
CA TRP A 139 8.79 3.27 7.19
C TRP A 139 9.35 1.90 7.54
N SER A 140 10.14 1.82 8.61
CA SER A 140 10.74 0.59 9.10
C SER A 140 10.01 0.07 10.34
N ALA A 141 9.54 -1.16 10.29
CA ALA A 141 8.88 -1.82 11.41
C ALA A 141 9.84 -2.11 12.58
N GLN A 142 11.15 -2.20 12.31
CA GLN A 142 12.16 -2.51 13.33
C GLN A 142 12.44 -1.33 14.26
N ASP A 143 12.61 -0.13 13.70
CA ASP A 143 13.01 1.06 14.47
C ASP A 143 11.94 2.17 14.50
N GLY A 144 10.79 1.95 13.83
CA GLY A 144 9.68 2.89 13.74
C GLY A 144 10.02 4.18 12.95
N LYS A 145 11.13 4.22 12.25
CA LYS A 145 11.59 5.44 11.57
C LYS A 145 11.03 5.55 10.16
N LEU A 146 10.56 6.75 9.86
CA LEU A 146 10.18 7.15 8.52
C LEU A 146 11.36 7.81 7.81
N ARG A 147 11.63 7.38 6.57
CA ARG A 147 12.69 7.92 5.72
C ARG A 147 12.14 8.27 4.35
N ARG A 148 12.39 9.49 3.89
CA ARG A 148 12.12 9.87 2.51
C ARG A 148 13.22 9.31 1.61
N VAL A 149 12.85 8.65 0.52
CA VAL A 149 13.79 7.99 -0.39
C VAL A 149 13.86 8.62 -1.79
N THR A 150 12.92 9.51 -2.11
CA THR A 150 12.99 10.33 -3.34
C THR A 150 13.00 11.81 -3.02
N SER A 151 13.47 12.63 -3.97
CA SER A 151 13.50 14.09 -3.80
C SER A 151 12.09 14.70 -3.82
N GLU A 152 11.85 15.74 -3.01
CA GLU A 152 10.61 16.55 -3.06
C GLU A 152 10.47 17.39 -4.34
N ARG A 153 11.54 17.50 -5.13
CA ARG A 153 11.55 18.30 -6.35
C ARG A 153 11.03 17.55 -7.57
N ILE A 154 10.69 16.28 -7.39
CA ILE A 154 10.18 15.40 -8.45
C ILE A 154 8.91 14.75 -7.96
N ASN A 155 7.92 14.63 -8.86
CA ASN A 155 6.75 13.84 -8.54
C ASN A 155 7.11 12.35 -8.62
N ALA A 156 7.00 11.64 -7.48
CA ALA A 156 7.30 10.21 -7.36
C ALA A 156 6.22 9.54 -6.51
N HIS A 157 5.56 8.53 -7.07
CA HIS A 157 4.39 7.89 -6.49
C HIS A 157 4.29 6.42 -6.89
N GLU A 158 3.29 5.71 -6.38
CA GLU A 158 3.01 4.30 -6.64
C GLU A 158 4.25 3.40 -6.43
N PRO A 159 4.82 3.39 -5.20
CA PRO A 159 5.94 2.51 -4.92
C PRO A 159 5.54 1.04 -5.04
N ALA A 160 6.44 0.22 -5.59
CA ALA A 160 6.27 -1.22 -5.71
C ALA A 160 7.59 -1.92 -5.41
N TRP A 161 7.58 -2.89 -4.50
CA TRP A 161 8.76 -3.66 -4.16
C TRP A 161 9.05 -4.73 -5.22
N ASP A 162 10.33 -4.89 -5.55
CA ASP A 162 10.82 -6.09 -6.21
C ASP A 162 10.54 -7.32 -5.32
N PRO A 163 10.01 -8.43 -5.88
CA PRO A 163 9.72 -9.63 -5.09
C PRO A 163 10.92 -10.21 -4.35
N GLU A 164 12.12 -10.01 -4.86
CA GLU A 164 13.38 -10.43 -4.21
C GLU A 164 13.95 -9.37 -3.25
N GLY A 165 13.27 -8.22 -3.10
CA GLY A 165 13.70 -7.15 -2.20
C GLY A 165 14.99 -6.46 -2.61
N ARG A 166 15.34 -6.46 -3.89
CA ARG A 166 16.55 -5.80 -4.43
C ARG A 166 16.31 -4.34 -4.78
N TYR A 167 15.09 -4.02 -5.23
CA TYR A 167 14.69 -2.71 -5.72
C TYR A 167 13.38 -2.25 -5.12
N LEU A 168 13.22 -0.93 -5.05
CA LEU A 168 11.93 -0.27 -4.91
C LEU A 168 11.66 0.49 -6.21
N TYR A 169 10.65 0.06 -6.95
CA TYR A 169 10.18 0.74 -8.15
C TYR A 169 9.19 1.83 -7.78
N TYR A 170 9.09 2.85 -8.60
CA TYR A 170 8.08 3.91 -8.46
C TYR A 170 7.86 4.61 -9.80
N LEU A 171 6.73 5.27 -9.94
CA LEU A 171 6.41 6.12 -11.07
C LEU A 171 6.89 7.54 -10.83
N SER A 172 7.30 8.23 -11.90
CA SER A 172 7.67 9.64 -11.80
C SER A 172 7.56 10.36 -13.15
N GLU A 173 7.13 11.62 -13.11
CA GLU A 173 7.03 12.53 -14.25
C GLU A 173 8.28 13.43 -14.35
N ARG A 174 9.47 12.85 -14.30
CA ARG A 174 10.74 13.61 -14.37
C ARG A 174 11.05 14.14 -15.77
N GLU A 175 10.59 13.45 -16.79
CA GLU A 175 10.87 13.74 -18.18
C GLU A 175 9.64 14.36 -18.82
N LEU A 176 9.66 15.68 -18.95
CA LEU A 176 8.65 16.41 -19.69
C LEU A 176 9.18 16.66 -21.10
N THR A 177 8.69 15.93 -22.09
CA THR A 177 8.91 16.21 -23.53
C THR A 177 7.65 16.82 -24.13
N PRO A 178 7.40 18.13 -23.97
CA PRO A 178 6.24 18.76 -24.57
C PRO A 178 6.35 18.76 -26.08
N GLN A 179 5.32 18.29 -26.76
CA GLN A 179 5.14 18.48 -28.19
C GLN A 179 4.24 19.69 -28.40
N ILE A 180 4.75 20.71 -29.06
CA ILE A 180 3.99 21.91 -29.38
C ILE A 180 3.46 21.77 -30.81
N SER A 181 2.14 21.78 -30.98
CA SER A 181 1.55 21.91 -32.30
C SER A 181 1.69 23.37 -32.77
N GLY A 182 2.32 23.57 -33.92
CA GLY A 182 2.46 24.92 -34.52
C GLY A 182 1.14 25.55 -34.93
N PHE A 183 0.02 24.83 -34.89
CA PHE A 183 -1.29 25.28 -35.40
C PHE A 183 -2.27 25.72 -34.31
N GLU A 184 -2.17 25.18 -33.07
CA GLU A 184 -3.22 25.40 -32.05
C GLU A 184 -2.67 25.80 -30.67
N LEU A 185 -1.37 26.00 -30.48
CA LEU A 185 -0.75 26.27 -29.18
C LEU A 185 -1.15 25.25 -28.08
N ASN A 186 -1.63 24.06 -28.48
CA ASN A 186 -1.95 22.97 -27.57
C ASN A 186 -0.70 22.19 -27.24
N TYR A 187 -0.45 22.00 -25.93
CA TYR A 187 0.63 21.15 -25.45
C TYR A 187 0.14 19.70 -25.40
N ALA A 188 0.78 18.83 -26.16
CA ALA A 188 0.65 17.39 -25.98
C ALA A 188 1.90 16.87 -25.28
N VAL A 189 1.73 16.08 -24.24
CA VAL A 189 2.84 15.41 -23.55
C VAL A 189 2.79 13.94 -23.90
N ASN A 190 3.87 13.43 -24.49
CA ASN A 190 3.99 12.02 -24.81
C ASN A 190 4.94 11.35 -23.81
N ARG A 191 4.48 10.26 -23.15
CA ARG A 191 5.26 9.50 -22.15
C ARG A 191 5.71 10.35 -20.95
N ALA A 192 4.79 11.08 -20.32
CA ALA A 192 5.11 11.90 -19.16
C ALA A 192 5.57 11.08 -17.96
N THR A 193 5.05 9.85 -17.79
CA THR A 193 5.34 8.98 -16.66
C THR A 193 6.34 7.91 -17.03
N GLY A 194 7.46 7.84 -16.30
CA GLY A 194 8.48 6.80 -16.38
C GLY A 194 8.48 5.90 -15.15
N ILE A 195 8.98 4.67 -15.33
CA ILE A 195 9.23 3.72 -14.23
C ILE A 195 10.69 3.90 -13.80
N PHE A 196 10.90 4.09 -12.52
CA PHE A 196 12.21 4.24 -11.91
C PHE A 196 12.46 3.14 -10.88
N ALA A 197 13.73 2.73 -10.75
CA ALA A 197 14.17 1.74 -9.78
C ALA A 197 15.19 2.37 -8.82
N LEU A 198 14.94 2.24 -7.53
CA LEU A 198 15.88 2.55 -6.47
C LEU A 198 16.52 1.24 -6.01
N ALA A 199 17.83 1.08 -6.20
CA ALA A 199 18.57 -0.05 -5.65
C ALA A 199 18.66 0.07 -4.13
N LEU A 200 18.26 -0.99 -3.42
CA LEU A 200 18.21 -1.03 -1.95
C LEU A 200 19.59 -1.35 -1.34
N ARG A 201 20.52 -1.84 -2.14
CA ARG A 201 21.90 -2.13 -1.77
C ARG A 201 22.85 -1.68 -2.88
N LYS A 202 24.09 -1.37 -2.52
CA LYS A 202 25.12 -0.89 -3.48
C LYS A 202 25.64 -1.97 -4.43
N ASP A 203 25.49 -3.23 -4.06
CA ASP A 203 25.98 -4.39 -4.81
C ASP A 203 24.94 -4.93 -5.81
N VAL A 204 23.77 -4.33 -5.88
CA VAL A 204 22.70 -4.77 -6.79
C VAL A 204 22.98 -4.22 -8.19
N PRO A 205 23.04 -5.06 -9.25
CA PRO A 205 23.27 -4.63 -10.61
C PRO A 205 22.09 -3.81 -11.14
N HIS A 206 22.29 -3.09 -12.25
CA HIS A 206 21.19 -2.39 -12.93
C HIS A 206 20.09 -3.40 -13.30
N PRO A 207 18.78 -3.13 -13.03
CA PRO A 207 17.70 -4.09 -13.27
C PRO A 207 17.52 -4.42 -14.76
N PHE A 208 17.87 -3.47 -15.64
CA PHE A 208 17.87 -3.61 -17.09
C PHE A 208 19.23 -3.13 -17.62
N PRO A 209 20.29 -3.95 -17.52
CA PRO A 209 21.60 -3.55 -18.03
C PRO A 209 21.49 -3.32 -19.54
N PRO A 210 22.17 -2.29 -20.07
CA PRO A 210 22.22 -2.10 -21.51
C PRO A 210 22.80 -3.35 -22.18
N GLU A 211 22.10 -3.85 -23.16
CA GLU A 211 22.64 -4.91 -24.01
C GLU A 211 23.62 -4.28 -25.00
N SER A 212 24.78 -4.88 -25.13
CA SER A 212 25.78 -4.51 -26.15
C SER A 212 26.12 -5.74 -26.97
N ASP A 213 26.08 -5.59 -28.28
CA ASP A 213 26.55 -6.57 -29.25
C ASP A 213 28.06 -6.46 -29.53
N GLU A 214 28.74 -5.52 -28.87
CA GLU A 214 30.19 -5.41 -28.91
C GLU A 214 30.84 -6.62 -28.24
N MET A 215 31.66 -7.36 -28.97
CA MET A 215 32.47 -8.43 -28.41
C MET A 215 33.49 -7.86 -27.44
N VAL A 216 33.44 -8.32 -26.18
CA VAL A 216 34.51 -8.07 -25.22
C VAL A 216 35.72 -8.88 -25.68
N THR A 217 36.73 -8.21 -26.23
CA THR A 217 38.03 -8.80 -26.61
C THR A 217 38.94 -8.98 -25.37
#